data_70c05dfe9478caf6e9d0a15b3659a654
#
_entry.id   70c05dfe9478caf6e9d0a15b3659a654
#
_cell.length_a   1.000
_cell.length_b   1.000
_cell.length_c   1.000
_cell.angle_alpha   90.00
_cell.angle_beta   90.00
_cell.angle_gamma   90.00
#
_symmetry.space_group_name_H-M   'P 1'
#
loop_
_entity.id
_entity.type
_entity.pdbx_description
1 polymer ?
#
loop_
_entity_poly.entity_id
_entity_poly.type
_entity_poly.pdbx_seq_one_letter_code
_entity_poly.pdbx_strand_id
1 'polypeptide(L)'
;AVKSDAVSKIQVLQSESSVKEGVAAVSNAEAALSTARTNLGYCYVRAPFDGTISKSTVDVGSYVGGSLQPVTLATIYKDDQMYAYFNVADNQWLEMSMNNQQSAKSLPQKIMVQLGKEGAETYPATLDYLSPNVDLNTGTLMVRANFDNPQGVLKSGLYVSITLPYGEADHAVLVKEASIGTDQLGKFLYAVNDSDIVRYRHIEVGQLINDTLRQVLG
;
A
#
# COMPACT_ATOMS: atom_id res chain seq x y z
N ALA A 1 44.97 41.32 56.34
CA ALA A 1 45.04 40.64 55.02
C ALA A 1 43.95 39.51 54.92
N VAL A 2 43.77 38.65 55.92
CA VAL A 2 42.80 37.51 55.82
C VAL A 2 41.32 37.93 55.74
N LYS A 3 40.92 39.09 56.36
CA LYS A 3 39.54 39.61 56.30
C LYS A 3 39.19 40.19 54.92
N SER A 4 40.14 40.82 54.23
CA SER A 4 39.93 41.40 52.90
C SER A 4 39.69 40.34 51.85
N ASP A 5 40.39 39.22 51.92
CA ASP A 5 40.26 38.10 50.98
C ASP A 5 38.92 37.35 51.15
N ALA A 6 38.42 37.20 52.36
CA ALA A 6 37.13 36.59 52.65
C ALA A 6 35.94 37.42 52.15
N VAL A 7 36.00 38.74 52.29
CA VAL A 7 34.97 39.68 51.77
C VAL A 7 34.95 39.68 50.23
N SER A 8 36.10 39.64 49.60
CA SER A 8 36.20 39.52 48.12
C SER A 8 35.59 38.20 47.60
N LYS A 9 35.84 37.09 48.26
CA LYS A 9 35.23 35.79 47.90
C LYS A 9 33.71 35.76 48.07
N ILE A 10 33.17 36.38 49.11
CA ILE A 10 31.72 36.49 49.31
C ILE A 10 31.09 37.32 48.18
N GLN A 11 31.71 38.46 47.80
CA GLN A 11 31.21 39.27 46.68
C GLN A 11 31.21 38.55 45.34
N VAL A 12 32.24 37.73 45.08
CA VAL A 12 32.31 36.91 43.85
C VAL A 12 31.18 35.87 43.85
N LEU A 13 30.97 35.15 44.97
CA LEU A 13 29.90 34.18 45.11
C LEU A 13 28.50 34.82 44.93
N GLN A 14 28.30 36.02 45.50
CA GLN A 14 27.05 36.76 45.32
C GLN A 14 26.83 37.16 43.86
N SER A 15 27.87 37.64 43.17
CA SER A 15 27.80 37.96 41.75
C SER A 15 27.53 36.74 40.88
N GLU A 16 28.17 35.61 41.17
CA GLU A 16 27.89 34.35 40.50
C GLU A 16 26.45 33.87 40.72
N SER A 17 25.93 34.00 41.96
CA SER A 17 24.54 33.68 42.24
C SER A 17 23.57 34.55 41.46
N SER A 18 23.81 35.87 41.43
CA SER A 18 23.00 36.81 40.66
C SER A 18 23.02 36.52 39.13
N VAL A 19 24.16 36.11 38.60
CA VAL A 19 24.27 35.68 37.21
C VAL A 19 23.46 34.40 36.97
N LYS A 20 23.58 33.44 37.86
CA LYS A 20 22.79 32.19 37.77
C LYS A 20 21.29 32.46 37.87
N GLU A 21 20.88 33.34 38.79
CA GLU A 21 19.48 33.76 38.91
C GLU A 21 19.00 34.47 37.62
N GLY A 22 19.81 35.32 37.05
CA GLY A 22 19.53 36.00 35.78
C GLY A 22 19.37 35.00 34.62
N VAL A 23 20.28 34.04 34.53
CA VAL A 23 20.20 32.97 33.49
C VAL A 23 18.94 32.11 33.69
N ALA A 24 18.61 31.75 34.93
CA ALA A 24 17.40 31.02 35.21
C ALA A 24 16.12 31.80 34.88
N ALA A 25 16.10 33.10 35.14
CA ALA A 25 15.00 33.99 34.79
C ALA A 25 14.80 34.10 33.27
N VAL A 26 15.88 34.20 32.51
CA VAL A 26 15.83 34.17 31.03
C VAL A 26 15.27 32.83 30.53
N SER A 27 15.78 31.71 31.02
CA SER A 27 15.32 30.39 30.67
C SER A 27 13.81 30.18 30.96
N ASN A 28 13.35 30.67 32.10
CA ASN A 28 11.92 30.62 32.46
C ASN A 28 11.06 31.48 31.53
N ALA A 29 11.54 32.68 31.16
CA ALA A 29 10.83 33.54 30.21
C ALA A 29 10.78 32.95 28.80
N GLU A 30 11.85 32.29 28.34
CA GLU A 30 11.88 31.55 27.08
C GLU A 30 10.90 30.37 27.08
N ALA A 31 10.83 29.61 28.16
CA ALA A 31 9.86 28.52 28.31
C ALA A 31 8.41 29.04 28.28
N ALA A 32 8.14 30.17 28.97
CA ALA A 32 6.81 30.77 28.94
C ALA A 32 6.45 31.29 27.54
N LEU A 33 7.41 31.92 26.82
CA LEU A 33 7.22 32.36 25.44
C LEU A 33 6.95 31.16 24.52
N SER A 34 7.68 30.06 24.65
CA SER A 34 7.46 28.83 23.89
C SER A 34 6.06 28.26 24.11
N THR A 35 5.61 28.21 25.35
CA THR A 35 4.24 27.78 25.70
C THR A 35 3.18 28.69 25.09
N ALA A 36 3.36 30.00 25.18
CA ALA A 36 2.42 30.96 24.59
C ALA A 36 2.36 30.84 23.03
N ARG A 37 3.51 30.64 22.38
CA ARG A 37 3.58 30.40 20.93
C ARG A 37 2.86 29.09 20.53
N THR A 38 3.03 28.04 21.30
CA THR A 38 2.34 26.76 21.07
C THR A 38 0.83 26.93 21.20
N ASN A 39 0.37 27.62 22.23
CA ASN A 39 -1.05 27.90 22.44
C ASN A 39 -1.65 28.75 21.30
N LEU A 40 -0.89 29.75 20.83
CA LEU A 40 -1.30 30.52 19.64
C LEU A 40 -1.35 29.63 18.39
N GLY A 41 -0.41 28.69 18.24
CA GLY A 41 -0.39 27.74 17.14
C GLY A 41 -1.65 26.89 17.07
N TYR A 42 -2.21 26.52 18.20
CA TYR A 42 -3.48 25.74 18.26
C TYR A 42 -4.69 26.53 17.78
N CYS A 43 -4.64 27.85 17.73
CA CYS A 43 -5.70 28.68 17.16
C CYS A 43 -5.76 28.59 15.62
N TYR A 44 -4.73 28.06 14.97
CA TYR A 44 -4.60 27.96 13.52
C TYR A 44 -4.32 26.50 13.12
N VAL A 45 -5.37 25.74 12.91
CA VAL A 45 -5.25 24.36 12.42
C VAL A 45 -4.97 24.37 10.92
N ARG A 46 -3.85 23.82 10.52
CA ARG A 46 -3.41 23.75 9.12
C ARG A 46 -3.33 22.31 8.64
N ALA A 47 -3.57 22.13 7.34
CA ALA A 47 -3.33 20.87 6.67
C ALA A 47 -1.84 20.49 6.75
N PRO A 48 -1.50 19.22 7.12
CA PRO A 48 -0.11 18.78 7.20
C PRO A 48 0.50 18.45 5.83
N PHE A 49 -0.32 18.28 4.79
CA PHE A 49 0.07 18.00 3.41
C PHE A 49 -1.00 18.53 2.44
N ASP A 50 -0.65 18.62 1.16
CA ASP A 50 -1.56 18.98 0.08
C ASP A 50 -2.48 17.82 -0.26
N GLY A 51 -3.78 18.09 -0.45
CA GLY A 51 -4.77 17.06 -0.73
C GLY A 51 -6.20 17.60 -0.76
N THR A 52 -7.16 16.70 -0.95
CA THR A 52 -8.59 17.02 -0.96
C THR A 52 -9.17 16.89 0.44
N ILE A 53 -9.77 17.96 0.93
CA ILE A 53 -10.44 17.98 2.25
C ILE A 53 -11.88 17.44 2.15
N SER A 54 -12.27 16.60 3.11
CA SER A 54 -13.68 16.19 3.27
C SER A 54 -14.53 17.32 3.83
N LYS A 55 -15.83 17.09 3.95
CA LYS A 55 -16.70 18.01 4.69
C LYS A 55 -16.24 18.15 6.15
N SER A 56 -16.43 19.34 6.73
CA SER A 56 -16.27 19.54 8.16
C SER A 56 -17.23 18.64 8.94
N THR A 57 -16.75 18.05 10.04
CA THR A 57 -17.57 17.26 10.98
C THR A 57 -18.08 18.09 12.15
N VAL A 58 -17.62 19.34 12.26
CA VAL A 58 -18.02 20.29 13.30
C VAL A 58 -18.42 21.62 12.68
N ASP A 59 -19.41 22.27 13.26
CA ASP A 59 -19.92 23.56 12.80
C ASP A 59 -19.26 24.71 13.54
N VAL A 60 -19.33 25.92 12.95
CA VAL A 60 -18.84 27.15 13.57
C VAL A 60 -19.61 27.41 14.88
N GLY A 61 -18.89 27.62 15.95
CA GLY A 61 -19.45 27.78 17.29
C GLY A 61 -19.45 26.50 18.14
N SER A 62 -19.13 25.36 17.54
CA SER A 62 -18.98 24.11 18.29
C SER A 62 -17.72 24.18 19.16
N TYR A 63 -17.81 23.61 20.35
CA TYR A 63 -16.65 23.44 21.22
C TYR A 63 -15.75 22.32 20.69
N VAL A 64 -14.50 22.63 20.40
CA VAL A 64 -13.48 21.68 19.99
C VAL A 64 -12.30 21.78 20.94
N GLY A 65 -11.98 20.71 21.64
CA GLY A 65 -10.79 20.67 22.48
C GLY A 65 -10.98 20.06 23.86
N GLY A 66 -9.90 19.86 24.52
CA GLY A 66 -9.70 19.54 25.91
C GLY A 66 -10.49 18.37 26.40
N SER A 67 -10.21 17.29 26.51
CA SER A 67 -10.63 16.13 27.25
C SER A 67 -10.31 14.83 26.53
N LEU A 68 -10.27 13.85 27.19
CA LEU A 68 -10.17 12.41 26.98
C LEU A 68 -10.36 11.81 25.56
N GLN A 69 -10.97 12.53 24.61
CA GLN A 69 -11.12 12.06 23.22
C GLN A 69 -10.82 13.17 22.20
N PRO A 70 -9.96 12.90 21.21
CA PRO A 70 -9.68 13.83 20.13
C PRO A 70 -10.91 14.02 19.23
N VAL A 71 -11.21 15.28 18.87
CA VAL A 71 -12.28 15.61 17.94
C VAL A 71 -11.72 15.72 16.53
N THR A 72 -12.25 14.94 15.59
CA THR A 72 -11.89 15.04 14.18
C THR A 72 -12.61 16.25 13.56
N LEU A 73 -11.88 17.21 13.03
CA LEU A 73 -12.44 18.39 12.38
C LEU A 73 -12.81 18.11 10.92
N ALA A 74 -11.91 17.51 10.19
CA ALA A 74 -12.08 17.07 8.80
C ALA A 74 -11.02 16.01 8.48
N THR A 75 -11.22 15.27 7.40
CA THR A 75 -10.25 14.32 6.88
C THR A 75 -9.65 14.87 5.59
N ILE A 76 -8.34 14.76 5.42
CA ILE A 76 -7.65 15.17 4.21
C ILE A 76 -7.16 13.90 3.52
N TYR A 77 -7.47 13.79 2.23
CA TYR A 77 -7.05 12.69 1.37
C TYR A 77 -5.95 13.16 0.43
N LYS A 78 -4.90 12.37 0.35
CA LYS A 78 -3.86 12.54 -0.66
C LYS A 78 -4.26 11.71 -1.88
N ASP A 79 -4.81 12.35 -2.91
CA ASP A 79 -5.46 11.70 -4.05
C ASP A 79 -4.52 11.56 -5.27
N ASP A 80 -3.30 12.07 -5.22
CA ASP A 80 -2.32 12.03 -6.31
C ASP A 80 -1.73 10.63 -6.54
N GLN A 81 -1.57 9.87 -5.47
CA GLN A 81 -1.14 8.47 -5.50
C GLN A 81 -2.17 7.60 -4.80
N MET A 82 -2.48 6.47 -5.41
CA MET A 82 -3.47 5.52 -4.91
C MET A 82 -2.83 4.16 -4.62
N TYR A 83 -3.35 3.50 -3.60
CA TYR A 83 -2.95 2.16 -3.22
C TYR A 83 -4.11 1.20 -3.42
N ALA A 84 -3.87 0.13 -4.18
CA ALA A 84 -4.79 -0.99 -4.26
C ALA A 84 -4.28 -2.15 -3.38
N TYR A 85 -5.12 -2.59 -2.45
CA TYR A 85 -4.85 -3.74 -1.61
C TYR A 85 -5.61 -4.94 -2.12
N PHE A 86 -4.95 -6.06 -2.28
CA PHE A 86 -5.56 -7.30 -2.70
C PHE A 86 -4.87 -8.49 -2.05
N ASN A 87 -5.57 -9.63 -2.05
CA ASN A 87 -5.07 -10.84 -1.44
C ASN A 87 -4.77 -11.89 -2.51
N VAL A 88 -3.64 -12.56 -2.36
CA VAL A 88 -3.22 -13.68 -3.21
C VAL A 88 -3.27 -14.95 -2.35
N ALA A 89 -3.87 -16.01 -2.86
CA ALA A 89 -3.90 -17.28 -2.15
C ALA A 89 -2.50 -17.89 -2.01
N ASP A 90 -2.23 -18.56 -0.92
CA ASP A 90 -0.91 -19.14 -0.59
C ASP A 90 -0.44 -20.15 -1.64
N ASN A 91 -1.33 -20.99 -2.17
CA ASN A 91 -1.04 -21.92 -3.25
C ASN A 91 -0.64 -21.21 -4.55
N GLN A 92 -1.35 -20.13 -4.92
CA GLN A 92 -1.00 -19.31 -6.09
C GLN A 92 0.36 -18.65 -5.89
N TRP A 93 0.62 -18.15 -4.69
CA TRP A 93 1.93 -17.59 -4.35
C TRP A 93 3.07 -18.62 -4.50
N LEU A 94 2.85 -19.85 -4.04
CA LEU A 94 3.82 -20.92 -4.20
C LEU A 94 4.09 -21.25 -5.68
N GLU A 95 3.05 -21.37 -6.51
CA GLU A 95 3.20 -21.56 -7.96
C GLU A 95 3.99 -20.43 -8.62
N MET A 96 3.67 -19.17 -8.29
CA MET A 96 4.38 -17.99 -8.78
C MET A 96 5.85 -18.00 -8.37
N SER A 97 6.16 -18.38 -7.14
CA SER A 97 7.52 -18.42 -6.62
C SER A 97 8.36 -19.56 -7.20
N MET A 98 7.73 -20.69 -7.53
CA MET A 98 8.38 -21.85 -8.13
C MET A 98 8.68 -21.65 -9.63
N ASN A 99 7.80 -21.01 -10.36
CA ASN A 99 7.96 -20.71 -11.78
C ASN A 99 9.01 -19.59 -12.04
N ASN A 100 9.19 -18.69 -11.10
CA ASN A 100 10.19 -17.62 -11.16
C ASN A 100 11.54 -18.06 -10.55
N GLN A 101 12.25 -19.00 -11.16
CA GLN A 101 13.53 -19.49 -10.69
C GLN A 101 14.64 -18.41 -10.55
N GLN A 102 14.43 -17.19 -11.01
CA GLN A 102 15.40 -16.11 -10.92
C GLN A 102 15.20 -15.14 -9.76
N SER A 103 14.09 -15.14 -9.06
CA SER A 103 13.90 -14.28 -7.88
C SER A 103 12.69 -14.68 -7.06
N ALA A 104 12.88 -15.59 -6.11
CA ALA A 104 11.89 -15.85 -5.04
C ALA A 104 11.56 -14.60 -4.19
N LYS A 105 11.98 -13.42 -4.60
CA LYS A 105 11.81 -12.12 -3.92
C LYS A 105 11.09 -11.06 -4.73
N SER A 106 10.79 -11.27 -6.01
CA SER A 106 10.18 -10.22 -6.82
C SER A 106 8.89 -10.69 -7.49
N LEU A 107 7.78 -10.23 -6.97
CA LEU A 107 6.54 -10.10 -7.72
C LEU A 107 6.81 -9.33 -9.03
N PRO A 108 6.03 -9.58 -10.11
CA PRO A 108 6.12 -8.76 -11.31
C PRO A 108 5.97 -7.28 -10.90
N GLN A 109 7.00 -6.49 -11.12
CA GLN A 109 7.03 -5.09 -10.68
C GLN A 109 5.95 -4.23 -11.34
N LYS A 110 5.46 -4.63 -12.52
CA LYS A 110 4.44 -3.89 -13.29
C LYS A 110 3.21 -4.74 -13.48
N ILE A 111 2.08 -4.23 -13.05
CA ILE A 111 0.76 -4.82 -13.22
C ILE A 111 -0.21 -3.80 -13.78
N MET A 112 -1.34 -4.27 -14.28
CA MET A 112 -2.43 -3.41 -14.73
C MET A 112 -3.59 -3.49 -13.72
N VAL A 113 -4.00 -2.33 -13.24
CA VAL A 113 -5.18 -2.17 -12.39
C VAL A 113 -6.34 -1.69 -13.27
N GLN A 114 -7.44 -2.42 -13.25
CA GLN A 114 -8.63 -2.12 -14.02
C GLN A 114 -9.76 -1.67 -13.08
N LEU A 115 -10.45 -0.61 -13.46
CA LEU A 115 -11.59 -0.10 -12.71
C LEU A 115 -12.89 -0.73 -13.20
N GLY A 116 -13.64 -1.34 -12.29
CA GLY A 116 -14.98 -1.85 -12.57
C GLY A 116 -15.01 -3.05 -13.51
N LYS A 117 -15.82 -2.96 -14.58
CA LYS A 117 -16.09 -4.06 -15.52
C LYS A 117 -15.03 -4.17 -16.62
N GLU A 118 -14.98 -5.34 -17.27
CA GLU A 118 -14.19 -5.56 -18.48
C GLU A 118 -14.38 -4.46 -19.54
N GLY A 119 -13.26 -3.96 -20.06
CA GLY A 119 -13.24 -2.87 -21.05
C GLY A 119 -13.12 -1.46 -20.44
N ALA A 120 -13.04 -1.34 -19.12
CA ALA A 120 -12.79 -0.07 -18.45
C ALA A 120 -11.31 0.34 -18.54
N GLU A 121 -11.05 1.59 -18.17
CA GLU A 121 -9.74 2.20 -18.18
C GLU A 121 -8.75 1.43 -17.30
N THR A 122 -7.56 1.16 -17.81
CA THR A 122 -6.51 0.43 -17.11
C THR A 122 -5.40 1.38 -16.69
N TYR A 123 -4.93 1.25 -15.46
CA TYR A 123 -3.88 2.06 -14.89
C TYR A 123 -2.64 1.20 -14.65
N PRO A 124 -1.46 1.64 -15.15
CA PRO A 124 -0.21 0.94 -14.83
C PRO A 124 0.10 1.11 -13.35
N ALA A 125 0.36 0.01 -12.68
CA ALA A 125 0.65 -0.02 -11.25
C ALA A 125 1.95 -0.76 -10.98
N THR A 126 2.58 -0.44 -9.87
CA THR A 126 3.79 -1.09 -9.38
C THR A 126 3.51 -1.75 -8.04
N LEU A 127 3.90 -3.01 -7.92
CA LEU A 127 3.82 -3.70 -6.64
C LEU A 127 4.93 -3.19 -5.72
N ASP A 128 4.56 -2.65 -4.56
CA ASP A 128 5.49 -2.06 -3.61
C ASP A 128 5.51 -2.77 -2.24
N TYR A 129 4.53 -3.60 -1.97
CA TYR A 129 4.45 -4.33 -0.70
C TYR A 129 3.85 -5.72 -0.87
N LEU A 130 4.46 -6.68 -0.21
CA LEU A 130 4.00 -8.04 -0.02
C LEU A 130 4.05 -8.37 1.47
N SER A 131 2.97 -8.89 2.02
CA SER A 131 2.96 -9.35 3.42
C SER A 131 4.00 -10.44 3.63
N PRO A 132 4.83 -10.34 4.69
CA PRO A 132 5.78 -11.40 5.04
C PRO A 132 5.10 -12.64 5.63
N ASN A 133 3.84 -12.54 6.03
CA ASN A 133 3.07 -13.60 6.67
C ASN A 133 1.79 -13.89 5.88
N VAL A 134 1.39 -15.16 5.87
CA VAL A 134 0.08 -15.61 5.43
C VAL A 134 -0.92 -15.34 6.56
N ASP A 135 -2.07 -14.78 6.24
CA ASP A 135 -3.20 -14.69 7.17
C ASP A 135 -3.80 -16.09 7.35
N LEU A 136 -3.69 -16.62 8.57
CA LEU A 136 -4.11 -17.99 8.92
C LEU A 136 -5.63 -18.19 8.83
N ASN A 137 -6.42 -17.12 8.87
CA ASN A 137 -7.88 -17.25 8.77
C ASN A 137 -8.34 -17.38 7.32
N THR A 138 -7.62 -16.79 6.38
CA THR A 138 -7.99 -16.74 4.96
C THR A 138 -7.07 -17.55 4.06
N GLY A 139 -5.89 -17.96 4.52
CA GLY A 139 -4.87 -18.63 3.72
C GLY A 139 -4.34 -17.72 2.60
N THR A 140 -4.28 -16.40 2.82
CA THR A 140 -3.88 -15.46 1.79
C THR A 140 -2.74 -14.54 2.25
N LEU A 141 -1.98 -14.02 1.28
CA LEU A 141 -0.99 -12.96 1.48
C LEU A 141 -1.54 -11.64 0.96
N MET A 142 -1.43 -10.60 1.76
CA MET A 142 -1.82 -9.25 1.35
C MET A 142 -0.72 -8.64 0.48
N VAL A 143 -1.11 -8.10 -0.66
CA VAL A 143 -0.27 -7.42 -1.63
C VAL A 143 -0.79 -6.00 -1.82
N ARG A 144 0.11 -5.06 -2.04
CA ARG A 144 -0.23 -3.68 -2.34
C ARG A 144 0.39 -3.25 -3.67
N ALA A 145 -0.42 -2.62 -4.48
CA ALA A 145 0.00 -1.95 -5.70
C ALA A 145 -0.13 -0.44 -5.53
N ASN A 146 0.87 0.28 -6.03
CA ASN A 146 0.89 1.74 -6.09
C ASN A 146 0.72 2.21 -7.53
N PHE A 147 -0.14 3.20 -7.77
CA PHE A 147 -0.36 3.80 -9.08
C PHE A 147 -0.77 5.27 -8.98
N ASP A 148 -0.46 6.03 -10.01
CA ASP A 148 -0.71 7.45 -10.06
C ASP A 148 -2.15 7.77 -10.46
N ASN A 149 -2.70 8.85 -9.90
CA ASN A 149 -4.04 9.36 -10.18
C ASN A 149 -3.97 10.84 -10.59
N PRO A 150 -3.31 11.17 -11.72
CA PRO A 150 -3.01 12.57 -12.07
C PRO A 150 -4.27 13.39 -12.35
N GLN A 151 -5.37 12.77 -12.70
CA GLN A 151 -6.63 13.45 -12.99
C GLN A 151 -7.55 13.57 -11.77
N GLY A 152 -7.20 12.95 -10.63
CA GLY A 152 -8.02 12.96 -9.42
C GLY A 152 -9.38 12.28 -9.55
N VAL A 153 -9.57 11.44 -10.59
CA VAL A 153 -10.83 10.74 -10.89
C VAL A 153 -11.07 9.61 -9.91
N LEU A 154 -10.00 8.94 -9.50
CA LEU A 154 -10.08 7.81 -8.59
C LEU A 154 -10.29 8.30 -7.17
N LYS A 155 -11.18 7.63 -6.45
CA LYS A 155 -11.47 7.93 -5.04
C LYS A 155 -11.21 6.72 -4.16
N SER A 156 -10.74 6.97 -2.97
CA SER A 156 -10.55 5.92 -1.97
C SER A 156 -11.87 5.20 -1.70
N GLY A 157 -11.82 3.87 -1.63
CA GLY A 157 -12.98 3.00 -1.44
C GLY A 157 -13.60 2.45 -2.73
N LEU A 158 -13.05 2.80 -3.91
CA LEU A 158 -13.47 2.18 -5.17
C LEU A 158 -12.97 0.73 -5.25
N TYR A 159 -13.81 -0.14 -5.81
CA TYR A 159 -13.41 -1.50 -6.13
C TYR A 159 -12.62 -1.53 -7.44
N VAL A 160 -11.51 -2.26 -7.43
CA VAL A 160 -10.62 -2.45 -8.58
C VAL A 160 -10.40 -3.92 -8.85
N SER A 161 -10.25 -4.29 -10.13
CA SER A 161 -9.81 -5.61 -10.56
C SER A 161 -8.34 -5.56 -10.94
N ILE A 162 -7.59 -6.53 -10.48
CA ILE A 162 -6.14 -6.62 -10.71
C ILE A 162 -5.85 -7.93 -11.42
N THR A 163 -5.22 -7.82 -12.59
CA THR A 163 -4.71 -8.97 -13.32
C THR A 163 -3.21 -9.11 -13.04
N LEU A 164 -2.85 -10.19 -12.36
CA LEU A 164 -1.48 -10.50 -12.01
C LEU A 164 -0.95 -11.58 -12.95
N PRO A 165 -0.08 -11.26 -13.92
CA PRO A 165 0.58 -12.27 -14.74
C PRO A 165 1.60 -13.03 -13.88
N TYR A 166 1.52 -14.35 -13.81
CA TYR A 166 2.39 -15.15 -12.94
C TYR A 166 3.11 -16.30 -13.66
N GLY A 167 2.98 -16.41 -14.97
CA GLY A 167 3.71 -17.43 -15.73
C GLY A 167 3.67 -17.14 -17.22
N GLU A 168 4.75 -17.46 -17.89
CA GLU A 168 4.84 -17.53 -19.35
C GLU A 168 5.16 -18.98 -19.71
N ALA A 169 4.37 -19.56 -20.59
CA ALA A 169 4.62 -20.88 -21.15
C ALA A 169 5.11 -20.70 -22.60
N ASP A 170 6.42 -20.81 -22.81
CA ASP A 170 7.07 -20.54 -24.09
C ASP A 170 6.53 -21.41 -25.26
N HIS A 171 5.92 -22.56 -24.97
CA HIS A 171 5.41 -23.52 -25.96
C HIS A 171 4.07 -24.14 -25.56
N ALA A 172 3.11 -23.31 -25.15
CA ALA A 172 1.78 -23.81 -24.82
C ALA A 172 0.99 -24.11 -26.09
N VAL A 173 0.51 -25.35 -26.22
CA VAL A 173 -0.46 -25.73 -27.26
C VAL A 173 -1.85 -25.32 -26.80
N LEU A 174 -2.49 -24.42 -27.53
CA LEU A 174 -3.84 -23.95 -27.22
C LEU A 174 -4.83 -24.54 -28.23
N VAL A 175 -5.90 -25.11 -27.72
CA VAL A 175 -7.01 -25.64 -28.53
C VAL A 175 -8.33 -25.01 -28.05
N LYS A 176 -9.32 -24.96 -28.96
CA LYS A 176 -10.65 -24.48 -28.58
C LYS A 176 -11.25 -25.45 -27.55
N GLU A 177 -11.77 -24.94 -26.44
CA GLU A 177 -12.44 -25.74 -25.40
C GLU A 177 -13.53 -26.64 -25.99
N ALA A 178 -14.28 -26.13 -26.97
CA ALA A 178 -15.32 -26.88 -27.68
C ALA A 178 -14.81 -28.08 -28.50
N SER A 179 -13.50 -28.18 -28.75
CA SER A 179 -12.88 -29.29 -29.47
C SER A 179 -12.42 -30.44 -28.56
N ILE A 180 -12.50 -30.24 -27.25
CA ILE A 180 -12.08 -31.22 -26.26
C ILE A 180 -13.27 -32.10 -25.88
N GLY A 181 -13.15 -33.40 -26.17
CA GLY A 181 -14.12 -34.42 -25.74
C GLY A 181 -13.78 -34.97 -24.36
N THR A 182 -14.76 -35.68 -23.78
CA THR A 182 -14.58 -36.39 -22.52
C THR A 182 -15.11 -37.79 -22.68
N ASP A 183 -14.33 -38.78 -22.28
CA ASP A 183 -14.75 -40.16 -22.21
C ASP A 183 -14.48 -40.78 -20.83
N GLN A 184 -14.56 -42.11 -20.72
CA GLN A 184 -14.31 -42.82 -19.46
C GLN A 184 -12.85 -42.77 -18.98
N LEU A 185 -11.91 -42.47 -19.91
CA LEU A 185 -10.47 -42.39 -19.64
C LEU A 185 -10.01 -40.99 -19.37
N GLY A 186 -10.86 -39.94 -19.59
CA GLY A 186 -10.57 -38.55 -19.31
C GLY A 186 -10.84 -37.63 -20.50
N LYS A 187 -9.95 -36.68 -20.72
CA LYS A 187 -10.06 -35.68 -21.82
C LYS A 187 -9.32 -36.15 -23.06
N PHE A 188 -9.92 -35.91 -24.23
CA PHE A 188 -9.33 -36.28 -25.51
C PHE A 188 -9.59 -35.23 -26.58
N LEU A 189 -8.82 -35.27 -27.66
CA LEU A 189 -9.06 -34.53 -28.89
C LEU A 189 -8.76 -35.39 -30.13
N TYR A 190 -9.34 -34.98 -31.24
CA TYR A 190 -9.02 -35.54 -32.55
C TYR A 190 -7.96 -34.65 -33.22
N ALA A 191 -6.79 -35.22 -33.51
CA ALA A 191 -5.73 -34.54 -34.25
C ALA A 191 -5.67 -35.12 -35.67
N VAL A 192 -5.49 -34.26 -36.65
CA VAL A 192 -5.25 -34.65 -38.06
C VAL A 192 -3.75 -34.59 -38.31
N ASN A 193 -3.18 -35.66 -38.83
CA ASN A 193 -1.78 -35.71 -39.20
C ASN A 193 -1.56 -35.18 -40.65
N ASP A 194 -0.30 -35.08 -41.06
CA ASP A 194 0.10 -34.56 -42.36
C ASP A 194 -0.43 -35.40 -43.56
N SER A 195 -0.98 -36.56 -43.32
CA SER A 195 -1.59 -37.47 -44.29
C SER A 195 -3.10 -37.43 -44.28
N ASP A 196 -3.72 -36.39 -43.67
CA ASP A 196 -5.17 -36.22 -43.52
C ASP A 196 -5.89 -37.35 -42.73
N ILE A 197 -5.15 -38.09 -41.92
CA ILE A 197 -5.71 -39.13 -41.07
C ILE A 197 -6.02 -38.57 -39.71
N VAL A 198 -7.27 -38.75 -39.29
CA VAL A 198 -7.74 -38.38 -37.96
C VAL A 198 -7.22 -39.40 -36.92
N ARG A 199 -6.58 -38.91 -35.89
CA ARG A 199 -6.13 -39.70 -34.73
C ARG A 199 -6.76 -39.21 -33.46
N TYR A 200 -7.26 -40.14 -32.69
CA TYR A 200 -7.68 -39.91 -31.30
C TYR A 200 -6.45 -39.77 -30.43
N ARG A 201 -6.40 -38.69 -29.63
CA ARG A 201 -5.33 -38.45 -28.67
C ARG A 201 -5.91 -38.12 -27.30
N HIS A 202 -5.46 -38.87 -26.30
CA HIS A 202 -5.71 -38.55 -24.90
C HIS A 202 -4.85 -37.37 -24.51
N ILE A 203 -5.39 -36.44 -23.72
CA ILE A 203 -4.71 -35.20 -23.34
C ILE A 203 -4.94 -34.90 -21.87
N GLU A 204 -3.97 -34.24 -21.29
CA GLU A 204 -4.16 -33.53 -20.04
C GLU A 204 -4.46 -32.05 -20.33
N VAL A 205 -5.42 -31.48 -19.60
CA VAL A 205 -5.83 -30.09 -19.83
C VAL A 205 -5.26 -29.20 -18.74
N GLY A 206 -4.68 -28.06 -19.18
CA GLY A 206 -4.21 -27.00 -18.32
C GLY A 206 -5.26 -25.89 -18.13
N GLN A 207 -4.80 -24.66 -18.05
CA GLN A 207 -5.63 -23.49 -17.80
C GLN A 207 -6.54 -23.14 -18.99
N LEU A 208 -7.72 -22.58 -18.70
CA LEU A 208 -8.62 -21.96 -19.68
C LEU A 208 -8.16 -20.50 -19.86
N ILE A 209 -7.95 -20.12 -21.14
CA ILE A 209 -7.48 -18.79 -21.51
C ILE A 209 -8.60 -18.09 -22.31
N ASN A 210 -8.95 -16.90 -21.90
CA ASN A 210 -9.99 -16.07 -22.56
C ASN A 210 -11.33 -16.79 -22.76
N ASP A 211 -11.74 -17.64 -21.85
CA ASP A 211 -12.99 -18.42 -21.85
C ASP A 211 -13.24 -19.30 -23.09
N THR A 212 -12.29 -19.35 -24.02
CA THR A 212 -12.45 -20.05 -25.31
C THR A 212 -11.33 -21.01 -25.64
N LEU A 213 -10.14 -20.79 -25.13
CA LEU A 213 -8.95 -21.58 -25.42
C LEU A 213 -8.48 -22.31 -24.17
N ARG A 214 -8.22 -23.60 -24.31
CA ARG A 214 -7.68 -24.46 -23.26
C ARG A 214 -6.24 -24.83 -23.59
N GLN A 215 -5.36 -24.71 -22.63
CA GLN A 215 -4.01 -25.26 -22.72
C GLN A 215 -4.06 -26.77 -22.69
N VAL A 216 -3.28 -27.43 -23.56
CA VAL A 216 -3.08 -28.87 -23.58
C VAL A 216 -1.69 -29.18 -23.08
N LEU A 217 -1.61 -30.08 -22.12
CA LEU A 217 -0.38 -30.59 -21.53
C LEU A 217 -0.17 -32.02 -22.00
N GLY A 218 0.90 -32.30 -22.74
CA GLY A 218 1.36 -33.63 -23.16
C GLY A 218 0.72 -34.17 -24.42
#